data_33b339bfba067153ffea1591e938e7be
#
_entry.id   33b339bfba067153ffea1591e938e7be
#
_cell.length_a   1.000
_cell.length_b   1.000
_cell.length_c   1.000
_cell.angle_alpha   90.00
_cell.angle_beta   90.00
_cell.angle_gamma   90.00
#
_symmetry.space_group_name_H-M   'P 1'
#
loop_
_entity.id
_entity.type
_entity.pdbx_description
1 polymer ?
#
loop_
_entity_poly.entity_id
_entity_poly.type
_entity_poly.pdbx_seq_one_letter_code
_entity_poly.pdbx_strand_id
1 'polypeptide(L)'
;YRLEWPGKREAIVTANLPTTNTLRPAPEESVDFENAENLYIEGDNLEVLKILQESYLNKVKMIYIDPPYNTGNDFIYKDNFAEDRTEHAKESGQLDEVGRRLVPNLESSGRYHSNWLTLMYPRLKLARNLLTDDGVIFISIDDNEVHNLKKMCDEVFGERNFLGLFIVNSSPSGIDYGHLAKTNDYALFFAKDSQFTITHQIEEEDKKFSYKDEKGGFNLYPLYNGNAAFNDKTRPNLVYPFYLNPNNNYKEDFYEISLDKKDG
;
A
#
# COMPACT_ATOMS: atom_id res chain seq x y z
N TYR A 1 2.50 15.16 -20.86
CA TYR A 1 3.27 15.25 -19.61
C TYR A 1 4.09 13.98 -19.44
N ARG A 2 5.41 14.09 -19.18
CA ARG A 2 6.32 12.96 -19.05
C ARG A 2 7.23 13.19 -17.86
N LEU A 3 7.43 12.16 -17.04
CA LEU A 3 8.39 12.20 -15.94
C LEU A 3 9.81 11.99 -16.51
N GLU A 4 10.70 12.93 -16.25
CA GLU A 4 12.11 12.85 -16.66
C GLU A 4 13.05 13.03 -15.46
N TRP A 5 14.12 12.23 -15.43
CA TRP A 5 15.17 12.32 -14.41
C TRP A 5 16.51 11.85 -14.97
N PRO A 6 17.64 12.28 -14.39
CA PRO A 6 18.96 11.73 -14.70
C PRO A 6 19.02 10.23 -14.37
N GLY A 7 19.28 9.39 -15.38
CA GLY A 7 19.30 7.92 -15.24
C GLY A 7 18.10 7.19 -15.83
N LYS A 8 17.07 7.89 -16.32
CA LYS A 8 15.87 7.24 -16.90
C LYS A 8 16.20 6.31 -18.06
N ARG A 9 17.09 6.73 -18.98
CA ARG A 9 17.48 5.90 -20.13
C ARG A 9 18.16 4.62 -19.66
N GLU A 10 19.00 4.71 -18.67
CA GLU A 10 19.66 3.58 -18.02
C GLU A 10 18.64 2.62 -17.40
N ALA A 11 17.67 3.13 -16.65
CA ALA A 11 16.59 2.35 -16.06
C ALA A 11 15.76 1.60 -17.12
N ILE A 12 15.48 2.23 -18.26
CA ILE A 12 14.76 1.59 -19.37
C ILE A 12 15.59 0.47 -19.97
N VAL A 13 16.89 0.68 -20.18
CA VAL A 13 17.82 -0.33 -20.72
C VAL A 13 17.90 -1.51 -19.75
N THR A 14 18.11 -1.24 -18.47
CA THR A 14 18.21 -2.24 -17.39
C THR A 14 16.99 -3.17 -17.33
N ALA A 15 15.78 -2.63 -17.52
CA ALA A 15 14.55 -3.43 -17.56
C ALA A 15 14.51 -4.42 -18.76
N ASN A 16 15.22 -4.11 -19.85
CA ASN A 16 15.19 -4.90 -21.09
C ASN A 16 16.42 -5.80 -21.26
N LEU A 17 17.44 -5.65 -20.42
CA LEU A 17 18.61 -6.52 -20.45
C LEU A 17 18.25 -7.92 -19.95
N PRO A 18 18.62 -8.99 -20.69
CA PRO A 18 18.42 -10.35 -20.21
C PRO A 18 19.31 -10.64 -18.99
N THR A 19 18.94 -11.65 -18.23
CA THR A 19 19.79 -12.22 -17.18
C THR A 19 20.34 -13.57 -17.62
N THR A 20 21.53 -13.91 -17.15
CA THR A 20 22.12 -15.25 -17.28
C THR A 20 21.94 -16.09 -16.01
N ASN A 21 21.33 -15.50 -14.98
CA ASN A 21 21.08 -16.17 -13.71
C ASN A 21 19.94 -17.17 -13.84
N THR A 22 19.93 -18.17 -12.96
CA THR A 22 18.86 -19.17 -12.86
C THR A 22 18.52 -19.43 -11.40
N LEU A 23 17.29 -19.87 -11.16
CA LEU A 23 16.87 -20.31 -9.82
C LEU A 23 17.51 -21.67 -9.50
N ARG A 24 17.93 -21.83 -8.25
CA ARG A 24 18.42 -23.10 -7.71
C ARG A 24 17.45 -23.58 -6.63
N PRO A 25 16.91 -24.82 -6.76
CA PRO A 25 16.12 -25.41 -5.70
C PRO A 25 16.94 -25.56 -4.41
N ALA A 26 16.34 -25.29 -3.27
CA ALA A 26 16.91 -25.47 -1.94
C ALA A 26 16.03 -26.42 -1.10
N PRO A 27 15.99 -27.73 -1.40
CA PRO A 27 15.12 -28.69 -0.71
C PRO A 27 15.42 -28.78 0.77
N GLU A 28 16.69 -28.64 1.16
CA GLU A 28 17.16 -28.74 2.55
C GLU A 28 16.66 -27.58 3.44
N GLU A 29 16.33 -26.44 2.82
CA GLU A 29 15.82 -25.25 3.49
C GLU A 29 14.30 -25.10 3.36
N SER A 30 13.66 -26.01 2.63
CA SER A 30 12.23 -25.97 2.31
C SER A 30 11.42 -26.85 3.27
N VAL A 31 10.24 -26.40 3.63
CA VAL A 31 9.26 -27.21 4.33
C VAL A 31 8.33 -27.85 3.30
N ASP A 32 8.34 -29.20 3.24
CA ASP A 32 7.55 -30.02 2.30
C ASP A 32 7.75 -29.62 0.83
N PHE A 33 9.01 -29.63 0.38
CA PHE A 33 9.42 -29.16 -0.94
C PHE A 33 8.62 -29.79 -2.09
N GLU A 34 8.24 -31.06 -1.98
CA GLU A 34 7.54 -31.79 -3.04
C GLU A 34 6.04 -31.39 -3.18
N ASN A 35 5.41 -30.93 -2.09
CA ASN A 35 3.97 -30.67 -2.09
C ASN A 35 3.64 -29.19 -1.83
N ALA A 36 4.61 -28.36 -1.49
CA ALA A 36 4.37 -26.95 -1.24
C ALA A 36 3.94 -26.20 -2.51
N GLU A 37 2.84 -25.47 -2.42
CA GLU A 37 2.36 -24.60 -3.52
C GLU A 37 2.94 -23.17 -3.42
N ASN A 38 3.56 -22.82 -2.29
CA ASN A 38 4.16 -21.52 -2.04
C ASN A 38 5.66 -21.55 -2.37
N LEU A 39 6.16 -20.49 -2.98
CA LEU A 39 7.57 -20.33 -3.32
C LEU A 39 8.15 -19.15 -2.53
N TYR A 40 9.31 -19.37 -1.91
CA TYR A 40 10.18 -18.32 -1.43
C TYR A 40 11.41 -18.25 -2.33
N ILE A 41 11.72 -17.07 -2.86
CA ILE A 41 12.85 -16.87 -3.77
C ILE A 41 13.76 -15.82 -3.15
N GLU A 42 14.98 -16.23 -2.79
CA GLU A 42 16.00 -15.38 -2.24
C GLU A 42 16.95 -14.89 -3.33
N GLY A 43 17.30 -13.60 -3.29
CA GLY A 43 18.23 -12.98 -4.23
C GLY A 43 17.86 -11.56 -4.60
N ASP A 44 18.60 -10.97 -5.54
CA ASP A 44 18.29 -9.67 -6.07
C ASP A 44 16.96 -9.67 -6.80
N ASN A 45 16.02 -8.85 -6.34
CA ASN A 45 14.66 -8.82 -6.85
C ASN A 45 14.56 -8.40 -8.32
N LEU A 46 15.49 -7.58 -8.86
CA LEU A 46 15.51 -7.22 -10.26
C LEU A 46 15.86 -8.44 -11.14
N GLU A 47 16.87 -9.21 -10.73
CA GLU A 47 17.27 -10.42 -11.44
C GLU A 47 16.18 -11.51 -11.33
N VAL A 48 15.57 -11.66 -10.15
CA VAL A 48 14.43 -12.56 -9.95
C VAL A 48 13.26 -12.18 -10.86
N LEU A 49 12.89 -10.89 -10.94
CA LEU A 49 11.83 -10.42 -11.82
C LEU A 49 12.11 -10.72 -13.29
N LYS A 50 13.37 -10.65 -13.75
CA LYS A 50 13.77 -11.03 -15.11
C LYS A 50 13.60 -12.52 -15.34
N ILE A 51 14.04 -13.37 -14.41
CA ILE A 51 13.89 -14.83 -14.51
C ILE A 51 12.41 -15.22 -14.57
N LEU A 52 11.58 -14.59 -13.72
CA LEU A 52 10.14 -14.87 -13.65
C LEU A 52 9.39 -14.50 -14.94
N GLN A 53 9.94 -13.61 -15.80
CA GLN A 53 9.30 -13.31 -17.09
C GLN A 53 9.06 -14.57 -17.95
N GLU A 54 9.92 -15.56 -17.88
CA GLU A 54 9.77 -16.77 -18.70
C GLU A 54 8.60 -17.64 -18.25
N SER A 55 8.40 -17.78 -16.95
CA SER A 55 7.43 -18.74 -16.40
C SER A 55 6.13 -18.11 -15.92
N TYR A 56 6.14 -16.83 -15.53
CA TYR A 56 5.04 -16.14 -14.87
C TYR A 56 4.50 -14.94 -15.66
N LEU A 57 4.87 -14.75 -16.91
CA LEU A 57 4.32 -13.68 -17.75
C LEU A 57 2.78 -13.78 -17.78
N ASN A 58 2.09 -12.69 -17.42
CA ASN A 58 0.62 -12.59 -17.35
C ASN A 58 -0.05 -13.66 -16.47
N LYS A 59 0.59 -14.11 -15.39
CA LYS A 59 0.04 -15.15 -14.49
C LYS A 59 -0.18 -14.69 -13.05
N VAL A 60 0.38 -13.57 -12.65
CA VAL A 60 0.30 -13.08 -11.26
C VAL A 60 -0.96 -12.24 -11.09
N LYS A 61 -1.82 -12.63 -10.16
CA LYS A 61 -3.08 -11.91 -9.88
C LYS A 61 -2.88 -10.65 -9.06
N MET A 62 -1.97 -10.70 -8.08
CA MET A 62 -1.71 -9.58 -7.18
C MET A 62 -0.22 -9.50 -6.84
N ILE A 63 0.30 -8.28 -6.84
CA ILE A 63 1.64 -7.97 -6.37
C ILE A 63 1.50 -6.97 -5.21
N TYR A 64 2.20 -7.24 -4.11
CA TYR A 64 2.39 -6.28 -3.02
C TYR A 64 3.88 -6.04 -2.83
N ILE A 65 4.29 -4.78 -2.82
CA ILE A 65 5.69 -4.41 -2.58
C ILE A 65 5.78 -3.32 -1.51
N ASP A 66 6.85 -3.42 -0.75
CA ASP A 66 7.26 -2.46 0.27
C ASP A 66 8.69 -2.00 -0.04
N PRO A 67 8.85 -1.00 -0.93
CA PRO A 67 10.16 -0.54 -1.38
C PRO A 67 10.83 0.32 -0.31
N PRO A 68 12.14 0.64 -0.44
CA PRO A 68 12.77 1.67 0.35
C PRO A 68 12.01 3.00 0.23
N TYR A 69 11.72 3.64 1.37
CA TYR A 69 10.94 4.90 1.40
C TYR A 69 11.78 6.13 1.09
N ASN A 70 13.07 5.94 0.88
CA ASN A 70 14.02 7.01 0.58
C ASN A 70 14.11 8.05 1.71
N THR A 71 14.31 7.59 2.94
CA THR A 71 14.35 8.43 4.15
C THR A 71 15.72 9.07 4.41
N GLY A 72 16.67 8.92 3.49
CA GLY A 72 18.04 9.42 3.60
C GLY A 72 19.02 8.43 4.24
N ASN A 73 18.52 7.41 4.93
CA ASN A 73 19.33 6.31 5.50
C ASN A 73 19.15 5.00 4.73
N ASP A 74 18.27 4.99 3.75
CA ASP A 74 18.00 3.81 2.96
C ASP A 74 19.17 3.50 2.02
N PHE A 75 19.51 2.21 1.95
CA PHE A 75 20.49 1.72 1.00
C PHE A 75 19.83 1.48 -0.34
N ILE A 76 20.38 2.07 -1.38
CA ILE A 76 20.01 1.76 -2.77
C ILE A 76 21.15 1.02 -3.44
N TYR A 77 20.79 -0.03 -4.20
CA TYR A 77 21.75 -0.75 -5.00
C TYR A 77 22.18 0.12 -6.17
N LYS A 78 23.49 0.26 -6.37
CA LYS A 78 24.00 0.81 -7.62
C LYS A 78 24.06 -0.32 -8.63
N ASP A 79 23.11 -0.40 -9.52
CA ASP A 79 23.10 -1.29 -10.68
C ASP A 79 24.11 -0.80 -11.75
N ASN A 80 25.36 -0.57 -11.35
CA ASN A 80 26.41 -0.11 -12.28
C ASN A 80 27.08 -1.29 -12.95
N PHE A 81 26.84 -1.44 -14.22
CA PHE A 81 27.64 -2.27 -15.16
C PHE A 81 28.97 -1.54 -15.52
N ALA A 82 29.80 -1.21 -14.56
CA ALA A 82 31.15 -0.77 -14.81
C ALA A 82 32.10 -1.71 -14.08
N GLU A 83 32.75 -2.52 -14.86
CA GLU A 83 33.80 -3.43 -14.44
C GLU A 83 34.89 -2.75 -13.61
N ASP A 84 35.44 -3.54 -12.69
CA ASP A 84 36.76 -3.40 -12.12
C ASP A 84 36.98 -2.36 -11.01
N ARG A 85 36.64 -2.77 -9.76
CA ARG A 85 37.26 -2.31 -8.50
C ARG A 85 36.89 -3.21 -7.31
N THR A 86 36.87 -4.50 -7.50
CA THR A 86 36.23 -5.48 -6.61
C THR A 86 37.02 -5.92 -5.38
N GLU A 87 38.33 -5.72 -5.30
CA GLU A 87 39.10 -6.27 -4.16
C GLU A 87 39.06 -5.37 -2.91
N HIS A 88 39.10 -4.06 -3.07
CA HIS A 88 39.10 -3.14 -1.93
C HIS A 88 37.71 -2.93 -1.29
N ALA A 89 36.64 -3.19 -2.03
CA ALA A 89 35.27 -2.97 -1.55
C ALA A 89 34.72 -4.16 -0.75
N LYS A 90 35.27 -5.37 -0.92
CA LYS A 90 34.93 -6.57 -0.10
C LYS A 90 35.46 -6.45 1.32
N GLU A 91 36.62 -5.88 1.50
CA GLU A 91 37.26 -5.74 2.81
C GLU A 91 36.60 -4.65 3.69
N SER A 92 35.86 -3.71 3.09
CA SER A 92 35.23 -2.58 3.81
C SER A 92 33.78 -2.80 4.21
N GLY A 93 33.17 -3.98 3.97
CA GLY A 93 31.77 -4.27 4.31
C GLY A 93 30.75 -3.40 3.54
N GLN A 94 31.14 -2.82 2.41
CA GLN A 94 30.29 -1.96 1.59
C GLN A 94 29.61 -2.71 0.43
N LEU A 95 29.75 -4.02 0.40
CA LEU A 95 29.14 -4.88 -0.60
C LEU A 95 28.11 -5.79 0.06
N ASP A 96 27.03 -6.09 -0.68
CA ASP A 96 26.11 -7.15 -0.32
C ASP A 96 26.76 -8.52 -0.53
N GLU A 97 26.06 -9.60 -0.15
CA GLU A 97 26.54 -10.98 -0.28
C GLU A 97 26.85 -11.38 -1.74
N VAL A 98 26.34 -10.64 -2.70
CA VAL A 98 26.50 -10.84 -4.15
C VAL A 98 27.61 -9.96 -4.74
N GLY A 99 28.23 -9.08 -3.91
CA GLY A 99 29.35 -8.24 -4.33
C GLY A 99 28.94 -6.88 -4.90
N ARG A 100 27.72 -6.41 -4.68
CA ARG A 100 27.25 -5.08 -5.09
C ARG A 100 27.46 -4.06 -4.01
N ARG A 101 27.86 -2.86 -4.39
CA ARG A 101 28.13 -1.78 -3.45
C ARG A 101 26.83 -1.19 -2.91
N LEU A 102 26.63 -1.34 -1.59
CA LEU A 102 25.59 -0.64 -0.85
C LEU A 102 26.05 0.80 -0.58
N VAL A 103 25.29 1.76 -1.06
CA VAL A 103 25.59 3.18 -0.83
C VAL A 103 24.35 3.85 -0.28
N PRO A 104 24.45 4.52 0.89
CA PRO A 104 23.34 5.29 1.41
C PRO A 104 22.95 6.37 0.42
N ASN A 105 21.66 6.50 0.16
CA ASN A 105 21.11 7.57 -0.66
C ASN A 105 20.89 8.80 0.22
N LEU A 106 21.92 9.59 0.42
CA LEU A 106 21.86 10.75 1.30
C LEU A 106 21.00 11.84 0.69
N GLU A 107 20.15 12.46 1.50
CA GLU A 107 19.30 13.60 1.11
C GLU A 107 20.11 14.78 0.55
N SER A 108 21.34 14.96 1.03
CA SER A 108 22.28 15.95 0.50
C SER A 108 22.78 15.66 -0.92
N SER A 109 22.50 14.48 -1.47
CA SER A 109 22.86 14.13 -2.84
C SER A 109 21.96 14.85 -3.83
N GLY A 110 22.52 15.59 -4.80
CA GLY A 110 21.75 16.18 -5.89
C GLY A 110 21.03 15.17 -6.82
N ARG A 111 21.19 13.86 -6.56
CA ARG A 111 20.54 12.75 -7.27
C ARG A 111 19.63 11.91 -6.38
N TYR A 112 19.30 12.39 -5.20
CA TYR A 112 18.55 11.67 -4.19
C TYR A 112 17.30 10.97 -4.74
N HIS A 113 16.35 11.70 -5.31
CA HIS A 113 15.15 11.15 -5.94
C HIS A 113 15.47 10.40 -7.26
N SER A 114 16.44 10.89 -8.03
CA SER A 114 16.80 10.26 -9.32
C SER A 114 17.37 8.86 -9.16
N ASN A 115 18.16 8.62 -8.13
CA ASN A 115 18.69 7.29 -7.83
C ASN A 115 17.58 6.33 -7.45
N TRP A 116 16.63 6.77 -6.62
CA TRP A 116 15.47 5.99 -6.23
C TRP A 116 14.56 5.68 -7.43
N LEU A 117 14.29 6.66 -8.28
CA LEU A 117 13.52 6.46 -9.51
C LEU A 117 14.18 5.45 -10.46
N THR A 118 15.51 5.52 -10.58
CA THR A 118 16.30 4.59 -11.41
C THR A 118 16.24 3.16 -10.86
N LEU A 119 16.23 2.99 -9.53
CA LEU A 119 16.05 1.72 -8.87
C LEU A 119 14.64 1.12 -9.11
N MET A 120 13.61 1.93 -8.96
CA MET A 120 12.22 1.48 -8.95
C MET A 120 11.65 1.21 -10.34
N TYR A 121 11.99 2.02 -11.33
CA TYR A 121 11.40 1.96 -12.67
C TYR A 121 11.50 0.58 -13.34
N PRO A 122 12.67 -0.06 -13.43
CA PRO A 122 12.79 -1.37 -14.06
C PRO A 122 12.00 -2.46 -13.32
N ARG A 123 11.94 -2.39 -12.00
CA ARG A 123 11.20 -3.33 -11.15
C ARG A 123 9.70 -3.24 -11.39
N LEU A 124 9.16 -2.04 -11.41
CA LEU A 124 7.73 -1.80 -11.70
C LEU A 124 7.36 -2.22 -13.13
N LYS A 125 8.24 -1.95 -14.10
CA LYS A 125 8.01 -2.36 -15.50
C LYS A 125 7.95 -3.88 -15.66
N LEU A 126 8.87 -4.61 -15.03
CA LEU A 126 8.87 -6.07 -15.05
C LEU A 126 7.68 -6.63 -14.25
N ALA A 127 7.38 -6.08 -13.09
CA ALA A 127 6.23 -6.48 -12.29
C ALA A 127 4.92 -6.36 -13.06
N ARG A 128 4.72 -5.26 -13.81
CA ARG A 128 3.54 -5.08 -14.66
C ARG A 128 3.38 -6.22 -15.67
N ASN A 129 4.46 -6.69 -16.26
CA ASN A 129 4.41 -7.77 -17.25
C ASN A 129 3.97 -9.11 -16.63
N LEU A 130 4.28 -9.35 -15.36
CA LEU A 130 3.86 -10.56 -14.67
C LEU A 130 2.36 -10.58 -14.36
N LEU A 131 1.73 -9.42 -14.19
CA LEU A 131 0.31 -9.34 -13.84
C LEU A 131 -0.60 -9.88 -14.95
N THR A 132 -1.67 -10.58 -14.54
CA THR A 132 -2.83 -10.89 -15.41
C THR A 132 -3.52 -9.59 -15.83
N ASP A 133 -4.37 -9.62 -16.85
CA ASP A 133 -5.06 -8.40 -17.32
C ASP A 133 -5.97 -7.80 -16.25
N ASP A 134 -6.56 -8.63 -15.40
CA ASP A 134 -7.34 -8.24 -14.22
C ASP A 134 -6.50 -8.15 -12.93
N GLY A 135 -5.18 -8.19 -13.07
CA GLY A 135 -4.22 -8.16 -11.97
C GLY A 135 -4.00 -6.76 -11.41
N VAL A 136 -3.54 -6.72 -10.16
CA VAL A 136 -3.37 -5.47 -9.40
C VAL A 136 -2.02 -5.42 -8.68
N ILE A 137 -1.56 -4.20 -8.39
CA ILE A 137 -0.39 -3.96 -7.57
C ILE A 137 -0.68 -2.97 -6.45
N PHE A 138 -0.20 -3.29 -5.25
CA PHE A 138 -0.16 -2.39 -4.10
C PHE A 138 1.29 -2.04 -3.77
N ILE A 139 1.55 -0.78 -3.48
CA ILE A 139 2.88 -0.28 -3.21
C ILE A 139 2.84 0.61 -1.98
N SER A 140 3.45 0.16 -0.88
CA SER A 140 3.62 0.96 0.32
C SER A 140 4.64 2.06 0.09
N ILE A 141 4.42 3.23 0.65
CA ILE A 141 5.34 4.38 0.57
C ILE A 141 4.96 5.43 1.61
N ASP A 142 5.87 6.32 1.91
CA ASP A 142 5.62 7.50 2.75
C ASP A 142 5.64 8.81 1.94
N ASP A 143 5.60 9.94 2.67
CA ASP A 143 5.58 11.29 2.09
C ASP A 143 6.80 11.61 1.21
N ASN A 144 7.95 10.96 1.44
CA ASN A 144 9.19 11.28 0.73
C ASN A 144 9.08 11.03 -0.77
N GLU A 145 8.46 9.91 -1.18
CA GLU A 145 8.44 9.49 -2.58
C GLU A 145 7.04 9.22 -3.16
N VAL A 146 5.96 9.38 -2.39
CA VAL A 146 4.60 9.10 -2.87
C VAL A 146 4.26 9.82 -4.19
N HIS A 147 4.68 11.06 -4.33
CA HIS A 147 4.41 11.87 -5.53
C HIS A 147 5.20 11.38 -6.76
N ASN A 148 6.46 11.03 -6.56
CA ASN A 148 7.32 10.49 -7.60
C ASN A 148 6.87 9.09 -8.00
N LEU A 149 6.54 8.24 -7.04
CA LEU A 149 6.00 6.91 -7.26
C LEU A 149 4.71 6.95 -8.07
N LYS A 150 3.77 7.83 -7.69
CA LYS A 150 2.51 8.00 -8.43
C LYS A 150 2.75 8.34 -9.91
N LYS A 151 3.61 9.31 -10.19
CA LYS A 151 3.95 9.71 -11.57
C LYS A 151 4.65 8.60 -12.35
N MET A 152 5.53 7.86 -11.70
CA MET A 152 6.20 6.71 -12.30
C MET A 152 5.20 5.58 -12.62
N CYS A 153 4.30 5.28 -11.71
CA CYS A 153 3.25 4.31 -11.93
C CYS A 153 2.26 4.75 -13.02
N ASP A 154 1.94 6.03 -13.12
CA ASP A 154 1.14 6.57 -14.23
C ASP A 154 1.80 6.31 -15.59
N GLU A 155 3.14 6.41 -15.67
CA GLU A 155 3.88 6.11 -16.90
C GLU A 155 3.95 4.60 -17.18
N VAL A 156 4.16 3.78 -16.15
CA VAL A 156 4.33 2.33 -16.29
C VAL A 156 3.00 1.62 -16.51
N PHE A 157 2.00 1.91 -15.69
CA PHE A 157 0.70 1.22 -15.71
C PHE A 157 -0.34 1.96 -16.55
N GLY A 158 -0.21 3.27 -16.71
CA GLY A 158 -1.16 4.17 -17.32
C GLY A 158 -2.04 4.87 -16.26
N GLU A 159 -2.24 6.18 -16.40
CA GLU A 159 -2.98 7.01 -15.45
C GLU A 159 -4.41 6.50 -15.20
N ARG A 160 -5.09 6.01 -16.25
CA ARG A 160 -6.44 5.44 -16.15
C ARG A 160 -6.56 4.20 -15.27
N ASN A 161 -5.44 3.54 -15.00
CA ASN A 161 -5.35 2.31 -14.22
C ASN A 161 -5.05 2.58 -12.74
N PHE A 162 -4.98 3.83 -12.33
CA PHE A 162 -4.92 4.22 -10.94
C PHE A 162 -6.28 4.00 -10.27
N LEU A 163 -6.34 3.10 -9.29
CA LEU A 163 -7.57 2.75 -8.59
C LEU A 163 -7.75 3.52 -7.29
N GLY A 164 -6.65 3.91 -6.64
CA GLY A 164 -6.73 4.68 -5.41
C GLY A 164 -5.43 4.80 -4.63
N LEU A 165 -5.50 5.61 -3.58
CA LEU A 165 -4.47 5.80 -2.58
C LEU A 165 -5.08 5.53 -1.20
N PHE A 166 -4.58 4.52 -0.51
CA PHE A 166 -4.96 4.23 0.87
C PHE A 166 -4.10 5.05 1.81
N ILE A 167 -4.71 5.62 2.82
CA ILE A 167 -4.04 6.24 3.96
C ILE A 167 -3.94 5.17 5.04
N VAL A 168 -2.72 4.76 5.35
CA VAL A 168 -2.42 3.73 6.34
C VAL A 168 -2.03 4.42 7.64
N ASN A 169 -2.86 4.30 8.67
CA ASN A 169 -2.55 4.85 9.99
C ASN A 169 -1.49 3.99 10.68
N SER A 170 -0.21 4.27 10.41
CA SER A 170 0.94 3.52 10.91
C SER A 170 1.36 3.94 12.33
N SER A 171 1.05 5.18 12.74
CA SER A 171 1.45 5.74 14.04
C SER A 171 0.30 6.54 14.68
N PRO A 172 -0.69 5.89 15.31
CA PRO A 172 -1.87 6.57 15.84
C PRO A 172 -1.57 7.70 16.83
N SER A 173 -0.47 7.59 17.58
CA SER A 173 -0.03 8.64 18.53
C SER A 173 0.68 9.80 17.85
N GLY A 174 1.03 9.65 16.56
CA GLY A 174 1.86 10.58 15.83
C GLY A 174 3.33 10.58 16.30
N ILE A 175 4.22 10.83 15.36
CA ILE A 175 5.63 11.13 15.66
C ILE A 175 5.82 12.61 15.33
N ASP A 176 6.18 13.41 16.36
CA ASP A 176 6.38 14.84 16.19
C ASP A 176 7.74 15.13 15.55
N TYR A 177 7.72 15.67 14.34
CA TYR A 177 8.91 16.14 13.62
C TYR A 177 9.01 17.67 13.60
N GLY A 178 8.41 18.39 14.55
CA GLY A 178 8.57 19.80 14.80
C GLY A 178 7.44 20.72 14.35
N HIS A 179 6.66 20.39 13.31
CA HIS A 179 5.53 21.22 12.88
C HIS A 179 4.20 20.47 12.96
N LEU A 180 4.17 19.25 12.41
CA LEU A 180 3.00 18.38 12.40
C LEU A 180 3.41 16.98 12.78
N ALA A 181 2.60 16.33 13.62
CA ALA A 181 2.80 14.93 13.93
C ALA A 181 2.45 14.07 12.70
N LYS A 182 3.40 13.24 12.27
CA LYS A 182 3.18 12.26 11.20
C LYS A 182 2.46 11.04 11.79
N THR A 183 1.32 10.70 11.21
CA THR A 183 0.47 9.60 11.70
C THR A 183 0.27 8.50 10.67
N ASN A 184 0.63 8.73 9.42
CA ASN A 184 0.27 7.83 8.33
C ASN A 184 1.37 7.66 7.29
N ASP A 185 1.27 6.52 6.63
CA ASP A 185 1.92 6.20 5.37
C ASP A 185 0.85 5.98 4.30
N TYR A 186 1.25 5.59 3.10
CA TYR A 186 0.36 5.40 1.97
C TYR A 186 0.54 4.01 1.37
N ALA A 187 -0.51 3.51 0.72
CA ALA A 187 -0.40 2.40 -0.21
C ALA A 187 -1.08 2.79 -1.54
N LEU A 188 -0.30 2.85 -2.61
CA LEU A 188 -0.81 3.09 -3.95
C LEU A 188 -1.42 1.82 -4.50
N PHE A 189 -2.54 1.95 -5.19
CA PHE A 189 -3.28 0.86 -5.79
C PHE A 189 -3.48 1.10 -7.27
N PHE A 190 -2.90 0.22 -8.10
CA PHE A 190 -3.01 0.25 -9.55
C PHE A 190 -3.51 -1.09 -10.09
N ALA A 191 -4.32 -1.04 -11.13
CA ALA A 191 -4.62 -2.20 -11.96
C ALA A 191 -3.61 -2.34 -13.10
N LYS A 192 -3.45 -3.52 -13.68
CA LYS A 192 -2.82 -3.68 -14.98
C LYS A 192 -3.70 -3.10 -16.07
N ASP A 193 -5.00 -3.44 -16.06
CA ASP A 193 -6.05 -2.80 -16.85
C ASP A 193 -7.34 -2.69 -16.02
N SER A 194 -7.74 -1.47 -15.73
CA SER A 194 -8.93 -1.16 -14.92
C SER A 194 -10.25 -1.61 -15.54
N GLN A 195 -10.27 -1.89 -16.84
CA GLN A 195 -11.47 -2.41 -17.51
C GLN A 195 -11.78 -3.87 -17.15
N PHE A 196 -10.75 -4.65 -16.81
CA PHE A 196 -10.91 -6.04 -16.43
C PHE A 196 -10.89 -6.26 -14.91
N THR A 197 -10.42 -5.28 -14.15
CA THR A 197 -10.29 -5.38 -12.69
C THR A 197 -11.64 -5.11 -12.02
N ILE A 198 -12.10 -6.05 -11.20
CA ILE A 198 -13.35 -5.95 -10.43
C ILE A 198 -12.99 -5.95 -8.95
N THR A 199 -13.51 -4.98 -8.21
CA THR A 199 -13.45 -4.94 -6.75
C THR A 199 -14.82 -5.27 -6.18
N HIS A 200 -14.86 -6.10 -5.14
CA HIS A 200 -16.07 -6.45 -4.43
C HIS A 200 -16.11 -5.78 -3.07
N GLN A 201 -17.30 -5.47 -2.58
CA GLN A 201 -17.46 -5.10 -1.18
C GLN A 201 -17.12 -6.31 -0.32
N ILE A 202 -16.42 -6.06 0.78
CA ILE A 202 -16.22 -7.08 1.81
C ILE A 202 -17.60 -7.33 2.41
N GLU A 203 -18.10 -8.55 2.26
CA GLU A 203 -19.27 -8.98 3.01
C GLU A 203 -18.87 -8.98 4.49
N GLU A 204 -19.53 -8.15 5.28
CA GLU A 204 -19.34 -8.16 6.71
C GLU A 204 -19.98 -9.45 7.25
N GLU A 205 -19.21 -10.53 7.26
CA GLU A 205 -19.55 -11.73 7.98
C GLU A 205 -19.63 -11.37 9.48
N ASP A 206 -20.78 -11.62 10.10
CA ASP A 206 -21.04 -11.45 11.54
C ASP A 206 -21.06 -10.02 12.09
N LYS A 207 -21.94 -9.15 11.56
CA LYS A 207 -22.46 -8.06 12.39
C LYS A 207 -23.17 -8.68 13.59
N LYS A 208 -22.52 -8.73 14.74
CA LYS A 208 -23.17 -9.07 16.01
C LYS A 208 -24.09 -7.92 16.37
N PHE A 209 -25.36 -8.13 16.17
CA PHE A 209 -26.39 -7.20 16.61
C PHE A 209 -26.77 -7.55 18.05
N SER A 210 -26.85 -6.53 18.91
CA SER A 210 -27.28 -6.69 20.29
C SER A 210 -28.80 -6.92 20.38
N TYR A 211 -29.55 -6.51 19.36
CA TYR A 211 -31.00 -6.58 19.28
C TYR A 211 -31.43 -7.07 17.90
N LYS A 212 -32.64 -7.66 17.82
CA LYS A 212 -33.22 -8.14 16.59
C LYS A 212 -34.74 -7.90 16.60
N ASP A 213 -35.26 -7.38 15.50
CA ASP A 213 -36.68 -7.24 15.23
C ASP A 213 -37.12 -7.99 13.95
N GLU A 214 -38.34 -7.76 13.46
CA GLU A 214 -38.88 -8.37 12.23
C GLU A 214 -38.15 -7.91 10.95
N LYS A 215 -37.42 -6.77 10.99
CA LYS A 215 -36.66 -6.19 9.86
C LYS A 215 -35.19 -6.61 9.86
N GLY A 216 -34.70 -7.21 10.95
CA GLY A 216 -33.32 -7.68 11.07
C GLY A 216 -32.65 -7.34 12.38
N GLY A 217 -31.33 -7.51 12.44
CA GLY A 217 -30.52 -7.16 13.58
C GLY A 217 -30.18 -5.67 13.62
N PHE A 218 -30.08 -5.07 14.83
CA PHE A 218 -29.69 -3.69 15.01
C PHE A 218 -28.93 -3.46 16.32
N ASN A 219 -28.24 -2.36 16.42
CA ASN A 219 -27.58 -1.90 17.64
C ASN A 219 -28.18 -0.56 18.09
N LEU A 220 -28.24 -0.36 19.41
CA LEU A 220 -28.67 0.90 19.99
C LEU A 220 -27.47 1.77 20.28
N TYR A 221 -27.56 3.03 19.89
CA TYR A 221 -26.57 4.05 20.19
C TYR A 221 -27.22 5.19 20.98
N PRO A 222 -26.53 5.78 21.97
CA PRO A 222 -27.03 6.97 22.67
C PRO A 222 -27.30 8.11 21.69
N LEU A 223 -28.45 8.79 21.84
CA LEU A 223 -28.82 9.94 21.02
C LEU A 223 -28.10 11.23 21.39
N TYR A 224 -27.46 11.27 22.56
CA TYR A 224 -26.72 12.45 22.98
C TYR A 224 -25.34 12.54 22.28
N ASN A 225 -24.91 13.77 22.06
CA ASN A 225 -23.55 14.00 21.59
C ASN A 225 -22.57 13.74 22.75
N GLY A 226 -21.62 12.82 22.53
CA GLY A 226 -20.60 12.47 23.53
C GLY A 226 -19.60 13.60 23.85
N ASN A 227 -19.60 14.69 23.08
CA ASN A 227 -18.76 15.85 23.36
C ASN A 227 -19.42 16.78 24.34
N ALA A 228 -18.88 16.83 25.56
CA ALA A 228 -19.38 17.70 26.65
C ALA A 228 -19.43 19.20 26.32
N ALA A 229 -18.69 19.65 25.28
CA ALA A 229 -18.76 21.02 24.79
C ALA A 229 -20.08 21.34 24.04
N PHE A 230 -20.85 20.32 23.65
CA PHE A 230 -22.12 20.47 22.92
C PHE A 230 -23.29 20.25 23.91
N ASN A 231 -23.89 21.32 24.36
CA ASN A 231 -25.01 21.32 25.29
C ASN A 231 -25.99 22.43 24.94
N ASP A 232 -27.09 22.53 25.70
CA ASP A 232 -28.15 23.50 25.52
C ASP A 232 -27.69 24.97 25.58
N LYS A 233 -26.61 25.25 26.31
CA LYS A 233 -26.03 26.59 26.43
C LYS A 233 -25.13 26.95 25.25
N THR A 234 -24.34 26.00 24.77
CA THR A 234 -23.37 26.22 23.66
C THR A 234 -23.98 26.08 22.29
N ARG A 235 -25.04 25.28 22.16
CA ARG A 235 -25.71 24.97 20.88
C ARG A 235 -27.23 24.90 21.04
N PRO A 236 -27.92 25.95 21.50
CA PRO A 236 -29.36 25.91 21.82
C PRO A 236 -30.23 25.53 20.61
N ASN A 237 -29.83 25.86 19.38
CA ASN A 237 -30.59 25.55 18.18
C ASN A 237 -30.46 24.08 17.73
N LEU A 238 -29.62 23.28 18.40
CA LEU A 238 -29.49 21.84 18.15
C LEU A 238 -30.14 20.99 19.25
N VAL A 239 -30.83 21.62 20.18
CA VAL A 239 -31.59 20.95 21.26
C VAL A 239 -33.06 20.93 20.87
N TYR A 240 -33.60 19.73 20.75
CA TYR A 240 -35.02 19.52 20.46
C TYR A 240 -35.59 18.40 21.35
N PRO A 241 -36.88 18.46 21.73
CA PRO A 241 -37.49 17.47 22.57
C PRO A 241 -37.83 16.20 21.78
N PHE A 242 -37.78 15.08 22.48
CA PHE A 242 -38.41 13.83 22.03
C PHE A 242 -39.64 13.59 22.90
N TYR A 243 -40.76 13.31 22.28
CA TYR A 243 -41.98 12.93 22.96
C TYR A 243 -42.16 11.43 22.92
N LEU A 244 -42.37 10.80 24.06
CA LEU A 244 -42.63 9.39 24.22
C LEU A 244 -44.14 9.14 24.26
N ASN A 245 -44.61 8.12 23.55
CA ASN A 245 -45.97 7.60 23.74
C ASN A 245 -45.92 6.47 24.77
N PRO A 246 -46.31 6.73 26.02
CA PRO A 246 -46.25 5.73 27.11
C PRO A 246 -47.21 4.58 26.92
N ASN A 247 -48.24 4.75 26.07
CA ASN A 247 -49.30 3.75 25.84
C ASN A 247 -48.99 2.79 24.71
N ASN A 248 -47.92 3.02 23.96
CA ASN A 248 -47.51 2.22 22.83
C ASN A 248 -46.17 1.55 23.12
N ASN A 249 -46.20 0.50 23.91
CA ASN A 249 -45.06 -0.29 24.28
C ASN A 249 -44.94 -1.50 23.33
N TYR A 250 -43.99 -1.44 22.39
CA TYR A 250 -43.77 -2.52 21.39
C TYR A 250 -43.12 -3.78 21.98
N LYS A 251 -42.39 -3.66 23.04
CA LYS A 251 -41.78 -4.69 23.90
C LYS A 251 -41.36 -3.98 25.19
N GLU A 252 -41.12 -4.72 26.24
CA GLU A 252 -40.92 -4.18 27.62
C GLU A 252 -40.02 -2.93 27.73
N ASP A 253 -39.17 -2.61 26.74
CA ASP A 253 -38.23 -1.49 26.79
C ASP A 253 -38.25 -0.55 25.56
N PHE A 254 -39.27 -0.65 24.67
CA PHE A 254 -39.32 0.19 23.46
C PHE A 254 -40.61 0.97 23.36
N TYR A 255 -40.48 2.27 23.09
CA TYR A 255 -41.58 3.21 22.99
C TYR A 255 -41.59 3.89 21.63
N GLU A 256 -42.79 4.24 21.14
CA GLU A 256 -42.90 5.16 20.01
C GLU A 256 -42.44 6.52 20.42
N ILE A 257 -41.56 7.14 19.61
CA ILE A 257 -41.08 8.50 19.82
C ILE A 257 -41.49 9.40 18.68
N SER A 258 -41.73 10.66 18.94
CA SER A 258 -42.04 11.68 17.95
C SER A 258 -41.29 12.98 18.25
N LEU A 259 -40.97 13.75 17.23
CA LEU A 259 -40.47 15.10 17.37
C LEU A 259 -41.62 16.12 17.58
N ASP A 260 -42.83 15.75 17.18
CA ASP A 260 -44.03 16.56 17.35
C ASP A 260 -44.84 16.07 18.55
N LYS A 261 -45.21 16.98 19.42
CA LYS A 261 -46.13 16.68 20.52
C LYS A 261 -47.50 16.37 19.90
N LYS A 262 -47.94 15.12 20.03
CA LYS A 262 -49.29 14.69 19.68
C LYS A 262 -50.10 14.73 21.00
N ASP A 263 -51.12 15.59 21.06
CA ASP A 263 -52.10 15.54 22.15
C ASP A 263 -52.91 14.24 22.00
N GLY A 264 -52.79 13.36 22.98
CA GLY A 264 -53.53 12.10 23.06
C GLY A 264 -54.96 12.30 23.49
#